data_205c1e0e9c6cfb88d201d5a66cff6e9c
#
_entry.id   205c1e0e9c6cfb88d201d5a66cff6e9c
#
_cell.length_a   1.000
_cell.length_b   1.000
_cell.length_c   1.000
_cell.angle_alpha   90.00
_cell.angle_beta   90.00
_cell.angle_gamma   90.00
#
_symmetry.space_group_name_H-M   'P 1'
#
loop_
_entity.id
_entity.type
_entity.pdbx_description
1 polymer ?
#
loop_
_entity_poly.entity_id
_entity_poly.type
_entity_poly.pdbx_seq_one_letter_code
_entity_poly.pdbx_strand_id
1 'polypeptide(L)'
;MKHWTSLGLTSLAFAAVMLAAPSHRLAQAQAPQSQPAAPPYLPQAKFCANGTGGLCSIVPAYIGPDQGLAQTQGYNGLYGQPPQNEKEDVQSPFDNMSWQMFVALNWVASGVKDPAAQGLTQPGRRVWQTYPTVSSLFGNSPVIAGCPQALALPIFHIGSNGKGQPMPNNEEYLQAATNKPLIDINGNWTLFERRVNDIEAQYLRAPGGQKSQTLTTRAGQLEFIKKNPGGAEFTSSATVPDGANGSIEIKASWRVLDPSKDDPSKFFTQNILLAVSGDLVRDGRPFCRSERVGLVGMHILQRNPLDKTNPALRPQWIWATFEHVDNAPLANAPCNVADGCGTDKATNWINQPSCGPASPAPGAHFSFFNPTTSGLGTNISPQSPGGTKTAFPWNPRKPYAQGGTTSATAQPQAVRCWRIYPTTEVLNAQWRMALGSLKSVFQNYMLVGTQWGGNVEPPTPPNPVPSNAVPGMLSNMTLETYIQNYLSNGAAGPGSCVSCHNFATLVDGKTSANFSFLPGIVEPASLRAKIRTAP
;
A
#
# COMPACT_ATOMS: atom_id res chain seq x y z
N MET A 1 90.14 -17.66 24.60
CA MET A 1 91.04 -18.62 23.93
C MET A 1 90.31 -19.35 22.86
N LYS A 2 90.85 -19.24 21.62
CA LYS A 2 90.67 -20.11 20.46
C LYS A 2 89.20 -20.24 19.92
N HIS A 3 88.89 -19.54 18.83
CA HIS A 3 89.01 -19.93 17.42
C HIS A 3 88.39 -21.33 17.10
N TRP A 4 87.40 -21.41 16.24
CA TRP A 4 87.60 -21.63 14.81
C TRP A 4 86.30 -21.43 13.99
N THR A 5 86.54 -20.84 12.88
CA THR A 5 85.70 -20.62 11.69
C THR A 5 85.36 -21.93 10.96
N SER A 6 84.17 -22.01 10.35
CA SER A 6 84.05 -22.61 9.00
C SER A 6 82.82 -22.11 8.28
N LEU A 7 83.05 -21.67 7.05
CA LEU A 7 82.14 -21.37 6.00
C LEU A 7 81.31 -22.58 5.56
N GLY A 8 80.10 -22.34 5.07
CA GLY A 8 79.49 -23.39 4.29
C GLY A 8 78.06 -23.07 3.82
N LEU A 9 77.96 -22.58 2.62
CA LEU A 9 76.93 -22.76 1.60
C LEU A 9 75.49 -22.23 1.89
N THR A 10 75.19 -21.17 1.18
CA THR A 10 73.92 -20.69 0.74
C THR A 10 73.08 -21.75 0.03
N SER A 11 71.95 -22.07 0.54
CA SER A 11 70.86 -22.71 -0.22
C SER A 11 69.67 -21.78 -0.17
N LEU A 12 69.40 -21.13 -1.30
CA LEU A 12 68.17 -20.39 -1.55
C LEU A 12 67.00 -21.41 -1.59
N ALA A 13 66.23 -21.46 -0.52
CA ALA A 13 64.92 -22.08 -0.54
C ALA A 13 63.90 -21.05 -1.00
N PHE A 14 63.43 -21.16 -2.23
CA PHE A 14 62.24 -20.48 -2.72
C PHE A 14 61.04 -20.98 -1.91
N ALA A 15 60.59 -20.20 -0.96
CA ALA A 15 59.28 -20.37 -0.33
C ALA A 15 58.21 -19.98 -1.35
N ALA A 16 57.61 -20.96 -2.00
CA ALA A 16 56.38 -20.77 -2.75
C ALA A 16 55.28 -20.43 -1.75
N VAL A 17 54.96 -19.15 -1.67
CA VAL A 17 53.73 -18.68 -1.03
C VAL A 17 52.58 -19.15 -1.91
N MET A 18 51.95 -20.27 -1.53
CA MET A 18 50.65 -20.64 -2.05
C MET A 18 49.66 -19.64 -1.48
N LEU A 19 49.32 -18.66 -2.29
CA LEU A 19 48.11 -17.86 -2.13
C LEU A 19 46.92 -18.83 -2.24
N ALA A 20 46.38 -19.26 -1.10
CA ALA A 20 45.08 -19.90 -1.04
C ALA A 20 44.06 -18.87 -1.53
N ALA A 21 43.72 -18.96 -2.78
CA ALA A 21 42.55 -18.29 -3.30
C ALA A 21 41.32 -18.76 -2.47
N PRO A 22 40.49 -17.84 -1.95
CA PRO A 22 39.25 -18.28 -1.33
C PRO A 22 38.47 -19.05 -2.39
N SER A 23 38.24 -20.34 -2.13
CA SER A 23 37.29 -21.11 -2.91
C SER A 23 35.92 -20.44 -2.74
N HIS A 24 35.56 -19.58 -3.67
CA HIS A 24 34.20 -19.23 -3.88
C HIS A 24 33.46 -20.53 -4.20
N ARG A 25 32.85 -21.13 -3.19
CA ARG A 25 31.78 -22.08 -3.42
C ARG A 25 30.76 -21.30 -4.26
N LEU A 26 30.72 -21.61 -5.53
CA LEU A 26 29.58 -21.26 -6.37
C LEU A 26 28.36 -21.75 -5.60
N ALA A 27 27.61 -20.79 -5.05
CA ALA A 27 26.30 -21.08 -4.51
C ALA A 27 25.61 -21.89 -5.61
N GLN A 28 25.20 -23.11 -5.28
CA GLN A 28 24.35 -23.87 -6.18
C GLN A 28 23.17 -22.94 -6.48
N ALA A 29 23.14 -22.45 -7.70
CA ALA A 29 21.99 -21.71 -8.20
C ALA A 29 20.79 -22.63 -7.96
N GLN A 30 19.85 -22.16 -7.14
CA GLN A 30 18.53 -22.78 -7.09
C GLN A 30 18.11 -22.99 -8.53
N ALA A 31 17.61 -24.21 -8.83
CA ALA A 31 17.07 -24.48 -10.15
C ALA A 31 16.16 -23.30 -10.51
N PRO A 32 16.35 -22.69 -11.68
CA PRO A 32 15.64 -21.49 -12.02
C PRO A 32 14.16 -21.81 -11.87
N GLN A 33 13.53 -21.20 -10.87
CA GLN A 33 12.07 -21.13 -10.85
C GLN A 33 11.75 -20.60 -12.23
N SER A 34 10.93 -21.30 -12.99
CA SER A 34 10.58 -20.92 -14.34
C SER A 34 10.13 -19.47 -14.31
N GLN A 35 11.05 -18.58 -14.65
CA GLN A 35 10.74 -17.17 -14.78
C GLN A 35 9.63 -17.11 -15.82
N PRO A 36 8.52 -16.41 -15.57
CA PRO A 36 7.52 -16.20 -16.60
C PRO A 36 8.25 -15.77 -17.86
N ALA A 37 7.94 -16.37 -18.99
CA ALA A 37 8.53 -15.97 -20.26
C ALA A 37 8.42 -14.45 -20.37
N ALA A 38 9.52 -13.79 -20.70
CA ALA A 38 9.50 -12.34 -20.91
C ALA A 38 8.33 -12.02 -21.84
N PRO A 39 7.52 -11.01 -21.53
CA PRO A 39 6.42 -10.66 -22.41
C PRO A 39 7.01 -10.35 -23.80
N PRO A 40 6.42 -10.87 -24.86
CA PRO A 40 6.91 -10.61 -26.23
C PRO A 40 6.82 -9.12 -26.60
N TYR A 41 6.01 -8.37 -25.87
CA TYR A 41 5.88 -6.92 -25.93
C TYR A 41 6.43 -6.27 -24.65
N LEU A 42 7.26 -5.26 -24.83
CA LEU A 42 7.84 -4.47 -23.75
C LEU A 42 7.19 -3.09 -23.71
N PRO A 43 6.35 -2.80 -22.71
CA PRO A 43 5.75 -1.50 -22.57
C PRO A 43 6.79 -0.41 -22.30
N GLN A 44 6.47 0.83 -22.66
CA GLN A 44 7.33 1.98 -22.45
C GLN A 44 6.78 2.88 -21.34
N ALA A 45 7.67 3.33 -20.45
CA ALA A 45 7.34 4.30 -19.43
C ALA A 45 7.01 5.67 -20.05
N LYS A 46 5.87 6.23 -19.70
CA LYS A 46 5.42 7.58 -20.04
C LYS A 46 5.60 8.47 -18.81
N PHE A 47 6.75 9.10 -18.67
CA PHE A 47 7.17 9.77 -17.44
C PHE A 47 6.35 11.01 -17.04
N CYS A 48 5.57 11.57 -17.95
CA CYS A 48 4.72 12.72 -17.67
C CYS A 48 3.38 12.63 -18.40
N ALA A 49 2.32 13.03 -17.73
CA ALA A 49 0.96 13.01 -18.28
C ALA A 49 0.74 13.90 -19.50
N ASN A 50 1.55 14.94 -19.67
CA ASN A 50 1.48 15.84 -20.84
C ASN A 50 2.38 15.41 -22.01
N GLY A 51 2.99 14.22 -21.92
CA GLY A 51 3.87 13.69 -22.98
C GLY A 51 5.27 14.32 -23.05
N THR A 52 5.65 15.21 -22.13
CA THR A 52 7.05 15.67 -22.01
C THR A 52 7.94 14.50 -21.56
N GLY A 53 9.13 14.37 -22.16
CA GLY A 53 9.97 13.17 -22.02
C GLY A 53 10.59 12.92 -20.65
N GLY A 54 10.32 13.74 -19.62
CA GLY A 54 10.91 13.61 -18.29
C GLY A 54 9.87 13.49 -17.16
N LEU A 55 10.33 13.14 -15.97
CA LEU A 55 9.49 13.12 -14.75
C LEU A 55 8.90 14.52 -14.50
N CYS A 56 7.64 14.59 -14.09
CA CYS A 56 6.96 15.87 -13.87
C CYS A 56 6.01 15.82 -12.65
N SER A 57 5.59 17.03 -12.23
CA SER A 57 4.68 17.23 -11.09
C SER A 57 3.19 17.25 -11.47
N ILE A 58 2.85 16.83 -12.69
CA ILE A 58 1.47 16.86 -13.19
C ILE A 58 0.79 15.56 -12.80
N VAL A 59 -0.22 15.66 -11.92
CA VAL A 59 -1.11 14.54 -11.64
C VAL A 59 -2.02 14.32 -12.85
N PRO A 60 -2.05 13.13 -13.45
CA PRO A 60 -2.88 12.87 -14.61
C PRO A 60 -4.37 13.01 -14.24
N ALA A 61 -5.11 13.74 -15.05
CA ALA A 61 -6.53 13.98 -14.80
C ALA A 61 -7.42 12.84 -15.32
N TYR A 62 -6.96 12.08 -16.29
CA TYR A 62 -7.70 10.94 -16.88
C TYR A 62 -6.76 10.06 -17.70
N ILE A 63 -7.22 8.84 -17.99
CA ILE A 63 -6.60 7.99 -19.01
C ILE A 63 -7.14 8.43 -20.37
N GLY A 64 -6.26 8.70 -21.31
CA GLY A 64 -6.62 9.21 -22.64
C GLY A 64 -7.37 8.18 -23.50
N PRO A 65 -8.09 8.66 -24.53
CA PRO A 65 -8.96 7.82 -25.39
C PRO A 65 -8.18 6.77 -26.20
N ASP A 66 -6.91 7.00 -26.45
CA ASP A 66 -6.07 6.07 -27.24
C ASP A 66 -5.66 4.81 -26.47
N GLN A 67 -6.14 4.65 -25.25
CA GLN A 67 -5.66 3.61 -24.34
C GLN A 67 -6.48 2.31 -24.41
N GLY A 68 -7.23 2.09 -25.47
CA GLY A 68 -7.88 0.80 -25.74
C GLY A 68 -8.98 0.39 -24.76
N LEU A 69 -9.55 1.35 -24.03
CA LEU A 69 -10.60 1.08 -23.02
C LEU A 69 -11.86 0.44 -23.58
N ALA A 70 -12.17 0.68 -24.86
CA ALA A 70 -13.23 -0.04 -25.56
C ALA A 70 -12.99 -1.56 -25.63
N GLN A 71 -11.74 -2.00 -25.47
CA GLN A 71 -11.33 -3.40 -25.50
C GLN A 71 -11.43 -4.07 -24.12
N THR A 72 -11.67 -3.31 -23.04
CA THR A 72 -11.82 -3.89 -21.70
C THR A 72 -13.17 -4.59 -21.50
N GLN A 73 -14.12 -4.39 -22.41
CA GLN A 73 -15.36 -5.16 -22.40
C GLN A 73 -15.07 -6.63 -22.73
N GLY A 74 -15.22 -7.48 -21.70
CA GLY A 74 -14.96 -8.90 -21.83
C GLY A 74 -13.48 -9.29 -21.80
N TYR A 75 -12.59 -8.36 -21.41
CA TYR A 75 -11.18 -8.65 -21.34
C TYR A 75 -10.83 -9.56 -20.15
N ASN A 76 -10.61 -10.83 -20.47
CA ASN A 76 -10.07 -11.83 -19.56
C ASN A 76 -8.53 -11.90 -19.64
N GLY A 77 -7.89 -10.98 -20.34
CA GLY A 77 -6.50 -11.07 -20.73
C GLY A 77 -5.48 -10.97 -19.59
N LEU A 78 -5.88 -10.39 -18.45
CA LEU A 78 -5.03 -10.42 -17.26
C LEU A 78 -5.01 -11.77 -16.56
N TYR A 79 -5.91 -12.66 -16.93
CA TYR A 79 -5.91 -14.06 -16.53
C TYR A 79 -5.36 -14.97 -17.64
N GLY A 80 -5.05 -14.41 -18.81
CA GLY A 80 -4.52 -15.10 -19.99
C GLY A 80 -3.01 -14.91 -20.17
N GLN A 81 -2.57 -15.09 -21.40
CA GLN A 81 -1.18 -14.90 -21.78
C GLN A 81 -0.79 -13.41 -21.71
N PRO A 82 0.50 -13.08 -21.46
CA PRO A 82 1.00 -11.73 -21.60
C PRO A 82 0.67 -11.15 -22.98
N PRO A 83 0.45 -9.81 -23.08
CA PRO A 83 0.15 -9.17 -24.35
C PRO A 83 1.26 -9.40 -25.39
N GLN A 84 0.86 -9.66 -26.63
CA GLN A 84 1.79 -9.91 -27.73
C GLN A 84 2.20 -8.60 -28.42
N ASN A 85 1.40 -7.54 -28.26
CA ASN A 85 1.61 -6.24 -28.87
C ASN A 85 0.95 -5.13 -28.04
N GLU A 86 1.20 -3.87 -28.40
CA GLU A 86 0.67 -2.71 -27.70
C GLU A 86 -0.85 -2.67 -27.63
N LYS A 87 -1.56 -3.15 -28.67
CA LYS A 87 -3.03 -3.12 -28.70
C LYS A 87 -3.66 -4.10 -27.71
N GLU A 88 -2.94 -5.15 -27.35
CA GLU A 88 -3.39 -6.14 -26.36
C GLU A 88 -3.02 -5.73 -24.94
N ASP A 89 -2.12 -4.74 -24.77
CA ASP A 89 -1.67 -4.28 -23.47
C ASP A 89 -2.62 -3.23 -22.88
N VAL A 90 -3.59 -3.69 -22.13
CA VAL A 90 -4.54 -2.82 -21.42
C VAL A 90 -4.05 -2.42 -20.02
N GLN A 91 -3.04 -3.11 -19.47
CA GLN A 91 -2.55 -2.86 -18.11
C GLN A 91 -1.59 -1.67 -18.06
N SER A 92 -0.63 -1.62 -18.98
CA SER A 92 0.45 -0.63 -18.94
C SER A 92 -0.01 0.83 -19.02
N PRO A 93 -1.08 1.20 -19.75
CA PRO A 93 -1.62 2.55 -19.67
C PRO A 93 -2.03 2.96 -18.26
N PHE A 94 -2.72 2.09 -17.53
CA PHE A 94 -3.13 2.33 -16.14
C PHE A 94 -1.94 2.35 -15.20
N ASP A 95 -0.96 1.47 -15.41
CA ASP A 95 0.26 1.44 -14.61
C ASP A 95 1.12 2.70 -14.83
N ASN A 96 1.21 3.20 -16.06
CA ASN A 96 1.85 4.48 -16.35
C ASN A 96 1.12 5.64 -15.64
N MET A 97 -0.21 5.68 -15.70
CA MET A 97 -0.99 6.68 -14.96
C MET A 97 -0.72 6.60 -13.45
N SER A 98 -0.66 5.39 -12.90
CA SER A 98 -0.38 5.17 -11.48
C SER A 98 1.00 5.70 -11.09
N TRP A 99 2.03 5.43 -11.89
CA TRP A 99 3.36 5.97 -11.68
C TRP A 99 3.40 7.49 -11.80
N GLN A 100 2.71 8.07 -12.79
CA GLN A 100 2.59 9.52 -12.92
C GLN A 100 1.93 10.14 -11.69
N MET A 101 0.83 9.54 -11.18
CA MET A 101 0.20 9.97 -9.93
C MET A 101 1.18 9.88 -8.76
N PHE A 102 1.86 8.74 -8.59
CA PHE A 102 2.80 8.55 -7.49
C PHE A 102 3.92 9.60 -7.51
N VAL A 103 4.54 9.83 -8.65
CA VAL A 103 5.61 10.81 -8.82
C VAL A 103 5.11 12.22 -8.56
N ALA A 104 4.01 12.62 -9.18
CA ALA A 104 3.47 13.97 -9.03
C ALA A 104 2.99 14.26 -7.60
N LEU A 105 2.34 13.29 -6.94
CA LEU A 105 1.90 13.43 -5.55
C LEU A 105 3.07 13.47 -4.56
N ASN A 106 4.17 12.82 -4.88
CA ASN A 106 5.40 12.87 -4.08
C ASN A 106 6.33 14.03 -4.45
N TRP A 107 5.92 14.91 -5.34
CA TRP A 107 6.62 16.17 -5.60
C TRP A 107 6.57 17.09 -4.39
N VAL A 108 7.58 17.95 -4.19
CA VAL A 108 7.55 18.94 -3.11
C VAL A 108 6.45 19.97 -3.36
N ALA A 109 5.60 20.20 -2.37
CA ALA A 109 4.45 21.10 -2.48
C ALA A 109 4.82 22.58 -2.57
N SER A 110 5.98 22.99 -2.10
CA SER A 110 6.43 24.37 -2.13
C SER A 110 7.02 24.72 -3.49
N GLY A 111 6.19 25.21 -4.40
CA GLY A 111 6.46 26.13 -5.51
C GLY A 111 7.79 26.12 -6.25
N VAL A 112 8.60 25.07 -6.16
CA VAL A 112 9.80 24.93 -6.98
C VAL A 112 9.33 24.74 -8.41
N LYS A 113 9.33 25.85 -9.14
CA LYS A 113 9.02 25.89 -10.59
C LYS A 113 10.16 25.29 -11.42
N ASP A 114 10.89 24.33 -10.90
CA ASP A 114 11.91 23.71 -11.70
C ASP A 114 11.33 22.45 -12.36
N PRO A 115 11.23 22.45 -13.70
CA PRO A 115 10.83 21.28 -14.45
C PRO A 115 11.80 20.11 -14.31
N ALA A 116 13.03 20.36 -13.89
CA ALA A 116 14.06 19.33 -13.83
C ALA A 116 14.03 18.60 -12.47
N ALA A 117 13.05 17.74 -12.22
CA ALA A 117 13.17 16.64 -11.26
C ALA A 117 13.65 16.97 -9.81
N GLN A 118 14.11 18.18 -9.51
CA GLN A 118 14.60 18.59 -8.19
C GLN A 118 13.54 18.48 -7.11
N GLY A 119 12.27 18.64 -7.46
CA GLY A 119 11.13 18.49 -6.54
C GLY A 119 10.99 17.11 -5.89
N LEU A 120 11.61 16.05 -6.42
CA LEU A 120 11.59 14.69 -5.85
C LEU A 120 12.74 14.42 -4.88
N THR A 121 13.80 15.22 -4.93
CA THR A 121 15.00 15.04 -4.09
C THR A 121 15.08 16.04 -2.96
N GLN A 122 14.40 17.17 -3.07
CA GLN A 122 14.44 18.23 -2.05
C GLN A 122 13.64 17.87 -0.80
N PRO A 123 14.09 18.33 0.38
CA PRO A 123 13.32 18.19 1.60
C PRO A 123 12.06 19.06 1.54
N GLY A 124 10.99 18.62 2.20
CA GLY A 124 9.72 19.36 2.27
C GLY A 124 8.50 18.47 2.25
N ARG A 125 7.35 19.07 2.52
CA ARG A 125 6.07 18.38 2.43
C ARG A 125 5.79 18.01 0.97
N ARG A 126 5.29 16.81 0.76
CA ARG A 126 4.86 16.33 -0.56
C ARG A 126 3.45 16.86 -0.86
N VAL A 127 3.10 16.91 -2.14
CA VAL A 127 1.78 17.37 -2.57
C VAL A 127 0.67 16.65 -1.80
N TRP A 128 0.70 15.30 -1.76
CA TRP A 128 -0.30 14.54 -1.03
C TRP A 128 -0.34 14.80 0.49
N GLN A 129 0.78 15.20 1.09
CA GLN A 129 0.83 15.55 2.52
C GLN A 129 0.16 16.89 2.84
N THR A 130 -0.15 17.70 1.82
CA THR A 130 -0.94 18.94 2.00
C THR A 130 -2.45 18.66 2.07
N TYR A 131 -2.89 17.51 1.60
CA TYR A 131 -4.28 17.11 1.60
C TYR A 131 -4.84 16.99 3.02
N PRO A 132 -6.11 17.37 3.24
CA PRO A 132 -6.79 17.15 4.51
C PRO A 132 -6.70 15.71 4.99
N THR A 133 -6.40 15.51 6.28
CA THR A 133 -6.51 14.19 6.89
C THR A 133 -7.98 13.83 7.13
N VAL A 134 -8.28 12.54 7.16
CA VAL A 134 -9.63 12.05 7.50
C VAL A 134 -10.04 12.50 8.90
N SER A 135 -9.12 12.50 9.87
CA SER A 135 -9.38 13.01 11.22
C SER A 135 -9.78 14.50 11.21
N SER A 136 -9.19 15.32 10.35
CA SER A 136 -9.55 16.75 10.23
C SER A 136 -10.92 16.99 9.59
N LEU A 137 -11.41 16.03 8.80
CA LEU A 137 -12.71 16.13 8.13
C LEU A 137 -13.87 15.67 9.01
N PHE A 138 -13.67 14.56 9.72
CA PHE A 138 -14.74 13.93 10.50
C PHE A 138 -14.74 14.35 11.98
N GLY A 139 -13.75 15.13 12.40
CA GLY A 139 -13.63 15.62 13.77
C GLY A 139 -13.19 14.53 14.78
N ASN A 140 -12.96 14.95 16.01
CA ASN A 140 -12.72 14.07 17.18
C ASN A 140 -11.38 13.32 17.22
N SER A 141 -10.29 13.97 16.86
CA SER A 141 -8.99 13.48 17.33
C SER A 141 -8.96 13.59 18.85
N PRO A 142 -8.69 12.50 19.59
CA PRO A 142 -8.63 12.56 21.05
C PRO A 142 -7.52 13.50 21.47
N VAL A 143 -7.79 14.37 22.44
CA VAL A 143 -6.75 15.14 23.09
C VAL A 143 -6.00 14.19 24.03
N ILE A 144 -4.76 13.86 23.69
CA ILE A 144 -3.92 13.01 24.53
C ILE A 144 -3.11 13.88 25.46
N ALA A 145 -3.31 13.70 26.77
CA ALA A 145 -2.61 14.46 27.79
C ALA A 145 -1.09 14.30 27.65
N GLY A 146 -0.37 15.42 27.77
CA GLY A 146 1.09 15.44 27.67
C GLY A 146 1.65 15.47 26.25
N CYS A 147 0.80 15.55 25.22
CA CYS A 147 1.23 15.72 23.83
C CYS A 147 1.42 17.23 23.55
N PRO A 148 2.64 17.69 23.27
CA PRO A 148 2.88 19.11 23.02
C PRO A 148 2.24 19.51 21.69
N GLN A 149 1.26 20.39 21.74
CA GLN A 149 0.58 20.96 20.56
C GLN A 149 1.44 21.96 19.79
N ALA A 150 2.54 22.39 20.40
CA ALA A 150 3.37 23.47 19.87
C ALA A 150 4.45 23.04 18.86
N LEU A 151 4.59 21.75 18.61
CA LEU A 151 5.55 21.27 17.62
C LEU A 151 4.90 21.29 16.24
N ALA A 152 5.62 21.81 15.24
CA ALA A 152 5.20 21.83 13.83
C ALA A 152 5.22 20.43 13.17
N LEU A 153 5.16 19.35 13.97
CA LEU A 153 5.18 17.97 13.51
C LEU A 153 3.75 17.46 13.29
N PRO A 154 3.51 16.62 12.27
CA PRO A 154 2.27 15.88 12.16
C PRO A 154 2.05 15.00 13.40
N ILE A 155 0.84 15.00 13.94
CA ILE A 155 0.48 14.18 15.10
C ILE A 155 -0.34 13.00 14.63
N PHE A 156 0.14 11.79 14.93
CA PHE A 156 -0.60 10.55 14.76
C PHE A 156 -1.31 10.19 16.06
N HIS A 157 -2.60 10.40 16.08
CA HIS A 157 -3.46 10.08 17.23
C HIS A 157 -3.98 8.66 17.14
N ILE A 158 -3.40 7.76 17.92
CA ILE A 158 -3.89 6.40 18.07
C ILE A 158 -4.80 6.34 19.29
N GLY A 159 -6.09 6.35 19.04
CA GLY A 159 -7.11 6.36 20.09
C GLY A 159 -8.10 5.22 19.97
N SER A 160 -8.92 5.02 21.01
CA SER A 160 -9.98 4.04 21.01
C SER A 160 -11.33 4.65 21.40
N ASN A 161 -12.38 3.87 21.19
CA ASN A 161 -13.75 4.20 21.62
C ASN A 161 -14.04 3.84 23.09
N GLY A 162 -13.03 3.72 23.93
CA GLY A 162 -13.15 3.29 25.33
C GLY A 162 -13.37 1.78 25.52
N LYS A 163 -13.49 1.03 24.42
CA LYS A 163 -13.58 -0.45 24.41
C LYS A 163 -12.33 -1.12 23.85
N GLY A 164 -11.24 -0.38 23.74
CA GLY A 164 -9.98 -0.86 23.19
C GLY A 164 -9.96 -1.02 21.67
N GLN A 165 -10.97 -0.50 20.97
CA GLN A 165 -11.00 -0.49 19.50
C GLN A 165 -10.63 0.91 18.99
N PRO A 166 -9.77 1.03 17.96
CA PRO A 166 -9.40 2.32 17.41
C PRO A 166 -10.62 3.14 17.00
N MET A 167 -10.53 4.43 17.22
CA MET A 167 -11.55 5.36 16.73
C MET A 167 -11.49 5.41 15.20
N PRO A 168 -12.64 5.44 14.55
CA PRO A 168 -12.71 5.33 13.10
C PRO A 168 -12.08 6.45 12.33
N ASN A 169 -12.03 7.61 12.92
CA ASN A 169 -11.53 8.86 12.31
C ASN A 169 -10.12 9.23 12.77
N ASN A 170 -9.48 8.39 13.58
CA ASN A 170 -8.07 8.55 13.96
C ASN A 170 -7.16 7.83 12.95
N GLU A 171 -5.90 8.14 12.99
CA GLU A 171 -4.87 7.34 12.37
C GLU A 171 -4.95 5.92 12.95
N GLU A 172 -4.70 4.94 12.12
CA GLU A 172 -4.95 3.55 12.44
C GLU A 172 -3.65 2.77 12.60
N TYR A 173 -3.71 1.65 13.31
CA TYR A 173 -2.67 0.63 13.33
C TYR A 173 -3.24 -0.78 13.07
N LEU A 174 -4.53 -0.89 12.82
CA LEU A 174 -5.19 -2.14 12.44
C LEU A 174 -5.51 -2.13 10.94
N GLN A 175 -5.15 -3.19 10.25
CA GLN A 175 -5.46 -3.33 8.83
C GLN A 175 -6.96 -3.41 8.59
N ALA A 176 -7.40 -2.86 7.47
CA ALA A 176 -8.79 -2.94 7.04
C ALA A 176 -9.26 -4.39 6.91
N ALA A 177 -10.56 -4.62 7.04
CA ALA A 177 -11.25 -5.90 6.97
C ALA A 177 -10.87 -6.91 8.08
N THR A 178 -9.62 -7.02 8.47
CA THR A 178 -9.17 -8.01 9.46
C THR A 178 -9.17 -7.50 10.90
N ASN A 179 -9.08 -6.18 11.11
CA ASN A 179 -8.84 -5.56 12.42
C ASN A 179 -7.60 -6.14 13.15
N LYS A 180 -6.58 -6.54 12.39
CA LYS A 180 -5.32 -7.07 12.90
C LYS A 180 -4.17 -6.11 12.61
N PRO A 181 -3.25 -5.87 13.55
CA PRO A 181 -2.09 -5.04 13.31
C PRO A 181 -1.03 -5.79 12.50
N LEU A 182 -0.20 -5.06 11.80
CA LEU A 182 1.02 -5.58 11.20
C LEU A 182 2.22 -5.20 12.07
N ILE A 183 3.04 -6.19 12.40
CA ILE A 183 4.29 -5.99 13.15
C ILE A 183 5.47 -5.94 12.18
N ASP A 184 6.41 -5.01 12.42
CA ASP A 184 7.65 -4.90 11.66
C ASP A 184 8.78 -5.73 12.28
N ILE A 185 9.91 -5.81 11.59
CA ILE A 185 11.10 -6.55 12.04
C ILE A 185 11.68 -5.99 13.36
N ASN A 186 11.39 -4.74 13.71
CA ASN A 186 11.83 -4.10 14.94
C ASN A 186 10.83 -4.28 16.10
N GLY A 187 9.73 -4.99 15.87
CA GLY A 187 8.69 -5.25 16.86
C GLY A 187 7.76 -4.06 17.11
N ASN A 188 7.59 -3.18 16.14
CA ASN A 188 6.67 -2.06 16.23
C ASN A 188 5.42 -2.30 15.38
N TRP A 189 4.30 -1.67 15.78
CA TRP A 189 3.10 -1.64 14.98
C TRP A 189 3.25 -0.72 13.77
N THR A 190 2.79 -1.19 12.60
CA THR A 190 2.66 -0.35 11.40
C THR A 190 1.54 0.65 11.59
N LEU A 191 1.78 1.90 11.22
CA LEU A 191 0.82 3.00 11.33
C LEU A 191 0.18 3.26 9.98
N PHE A 192 -1.09 3.68 10.00
CA PHE A 192 -1.83 4.03 8.78
C PHE A 192 -2.34 5.46 8.84
N GLU A 193 -2.28 6.15 7.71
CA GLU A 193 -2.75 7.51 7.53
C GLU A 193 -3.66 7.57 6.30
N ARG A 194 -4.75 8.34 6.38
CA ARG A 194 -5.68 8.54 5.27
C ARG A 194 -5.85 10.03 5.01
N ARG A 195 -5.82 10.39 3.72
CA ARG A 195 -6.00 11.77 3.25
C ARG A 195 -6.86 11.79 2.00
N VAL A 196 -7.51 12.92 1.76
CA VAL A 196 -8.27 13.17 0.54
C VAL A 196 -7.90 14.54 -0.02
N ASN A 197 -7.95 14.71 -1.35
CA ASN A 197 -7.71 16.01 -1.93
C ASN A 197 -8.84 17.00 -1.63
N ASP A 198 -8.64 18.28 -1.95
CA ASP A 198 -9.61 19.32 -1.66
C ASP A 198 -10.94 19.12 -2.40
N ILE A 199 -10.92 18.56 -3.61
CA ILE A 199 -12.14 18.25 -4.38
C ILE A 199 -13.01 17.25 -3.62
N GLU A 200 -12.41 16.19 -3.13
CA GLU A 200 -13.15 15.20 -2.35
C GLU A 200 -13.56 15.74 -0.98
N ALA A 201 -12.69 16.48 -0.32
CA ALA A 201 -13.02 17.12 0.96
C ALA A 201 -14.22 18.07 0.83
N GLN A 202 -14.31 18.81 -0.25
CA GLN A 202 -15.46 19.67 -0.55
C GLN A 202 -16.73 18.84 -0.76
N TYR A 203 -16.65 17.77 -1.54
CA TYR A 203 -17.79 16.88 -1.75
C TYR A 203 -18.26 16.26 -0.43
N LEU A 204 -17.35 15.73 0.39
CA LEU A 204 -17.70 15.15 1.70
C LEU A 204 -18.39 16.17 2.62
N ARG A 205 -17.94 17.43 2.62
CA ARG A 205 -18.51 18.50 3.47
C ARG A 205 -19.84 19.03 2.97
N ALA A 206 -20.02 19.09 1.66
CA ALA A 206 -21.18 19.72 1.05
C ALA A 206 -21.47 19.14 -0.35
N PRO A 207 -22.02 17.92 -0.46
CA PRO A 207 -22.37 17.31 -1.73
C PRO A 207 -23.31 18.23 -2.52
N GLY A 208 -22.97 18.50 -3.79
CA GLY A 208 -23.73 19.46 -4.63
C GLY A 208 -23.85 20.86 -4.03
N GLY A 209 -22.91 21.28 -3.18
CA GLY A 209 -22.94 22.57 -2.48
C GLY A 209 -23.86 22.62 -1.25
N GLN A 210 -24.49 21.52 -0.88
CA GLN A 210 -25.51 21.45 0.18
C GLN A 210 -24.91 21.04 1.53
N LYS A 211 -24.54 22.00 2.38
CA LYS A 211 -23.95 21.75 3.70
C LYS A 211 -24.82 20.90 4.63
N SER A 212 -26.13 20.99 4.53
CA SER A 212 -27.07 20.16 5.32
C SER A 212 -27.02 18.67 4.98
N GLN A 213 -26.46 18.32 3.82
CA GLN A 213 -26.31 16.97 3.31
C GLN A 213 -24.88 16.44 3.48
N THR A 214 -24.10 17.04 4.38
CA THR A 214 -22.71 16.63 4.59
C THR A 214 -22.58 15.14 4.84
N LEU A 215 -21.60 14.50 4.19
CA LEU A 215 -21.28 13.08 4.40
C LEU A 215 -20.37 12.84 5.63
N THR A 216 -19.93 13.92 6.27
CA THR A 216 -19.05 13.83 7.45
C THR A 216 -19.79 13.67 8.78
N THR A 217 -21.13 13.69 8.76
CA THR A 217 -21.95 13.47 9.96
C THR A 217 -23.12 12.53 9.67
N ARG A 218 -23.55 11.78 10.68
CA ARG A 218 -24.72 10.90 10.54
C ARG A 218 -25.98 11.64 10.12
N ALA A 219 -26.26 12.78 10.74
CA ALA A 219 -27.44 13.59 10.41
C ALA A 219 -27.40 14.07 8.95
N GLY A 220 -26.26 14.57 8.50
CA GLY A 220 -26.09 15.02 7.12
C GLY A 220 -26.26 13.88 6.11
N GLN A 221 -25.73 12.69 6.39
CA GLN A 221 -25.92 11.53 5.52
C GLN A 221 -27.39 11.11 5.42
N LEU A 222 -28.14 11.13 6.52
CA LEU A 222 -29.58 10.84 6.48
C LEU A 222 -30.35 11.85 5.62
N GLU A 223 -29.99 13.13 5.64
CA GLU A 223 -30.57 14.13 4.75
C GLU A 223 -30.13 13.93 3.29
N PHE A 224 -28.88 13.53 3.08
CA PHE A 224 -28.36 13.22 1.74
C PHE A 224 -29.11 12.05 1.10
N ILE A 225 -29.28 10.94 1.83
CA ILE A 225 -29.93 9.71 1.37
C ILE A 225 -31.36 9.99 0.90
N LYS A 226 -32.13 10.82 1.63
CA LYS A 226 -33.51 11.20 1.25
C LYS A 226 -33.59 11.82 -0.13
N LYS A 227 -32.56 12.56 -0.54
CA LYS A 227 -32.54 13.32 -1.79
C LYS A 227 -31.76 12.64 -2.91
N ASN A 228 -30.90 11.69 -2.54
CA ASN A 228 -29.99 11.00 -3.45
C ASN A 228 -30.10 9.47 -3.29
N PRO A 229 -31.23 8.87 -3.70
CA PRO A 229 -31.45 7.42 -3.53
C PRO A 229 -30.45 6.56 -4.32
N GLY A 230 -29.79 7.11 -5.35
CA GLY A 230 -28.71 6.45 -6.09
C GLY A 230 -27.38 6.40 -5.35
N GLY A 231 -27.25 7.08 -4.22
CA GLY A 231 -26.04 7.12 -3.42
C GLY A 231 -25.10 8.27 -3.72
N ALA A 232 -23.90 8.16 -3.18
CA ALA A 232 -22.85 9.15 -3.39
C ALA A 232 -22.29 9.07 -4.82
N GLU A 233 -21.94 10.21 -5.39
CA GLU A 233 -21.28 10.33 -6.68
C GLU A 233 -20.10 11.29 -6.54
N PHE A 234 -18.93 10.75 -6.25
CA PHE A 234 -17.73 11.56 -6.09
C PHE A 234 -17.31 12.23 -7.38
N THR A 235 -16.82 13.44 -7.27
CA THR A 235 -16.43 14.30 -8.39
C THR A 235 -15.32 13.64 -9.21
N SER A 236 -15.51 13.54 -10.51
CA SER A 236 -14.48 13.11 -11.45
C SER A 236 -13.87 14.30 -12.20
N SER A 237 -12.72 14.11 -12.84
CA SER A 237 -12.09 15.16 -13.65
C SER A 237 -12.94 15.57 -14.89
N ALA A 238 -13.95 14.80 -15.26
CA ALA A 238 -14.91 15.20 -16.31
C ALA A 238 -15.83 16.35 -15.88
N THR A 239 -16.05 16.53 -14.58
CA THR A 239 -16.97 17.50 -14.00
C THR A 239 -16.28 18.68 -13.32
N VAL A 240 -14.96 18.76 -13.39
CA VAL A 240 -14.14 19.88 -12.89
C VAL A 240 -13.55 20.67 -14.06
N PRO A 241 -13.02 21.89 -13.81
CA PRO A 241 -12.33 22.66 -14.85
C PRO A 241 -11.22 21.88 -15.55
N ASP A 242 -10.96 22.21 -16.80
CA ASP A 242 -9.94 21.54 -17.59
C ASP A 242 -8.57 21.50 -16.88
N GLY A 243 -7.96 20.32 -16.86
CA GLY A 243 -6.70 20.07 -16.20
C GLY A 243 -6.78 19.83 -14.69
N ALA A 244 -7.95 19.96 -14.08
CA ALA A 244 -8.14 19.61 -12.68
C ALA A 244 -8.40 18.11 -12.49
N ASN A 245 -7.96 17.60 -11.35
CA ASN A 245 -8.18 16.20 -10.98
C ASN A 245 -9.57 16.02 -10.36
N GLY A 246 -10.12 14.81 -10.46
CA GLY A 246 -11.26 14.39 -9.67
C GLY A 246 -10.90 14.15 -8.19
N SER A 247 -11.80 13.50 -7.48
CA SER A 247 -11.57 13.04 -6.11
C SER A 247 -10.37 12.11 -6.04
N ILE A 248 -9.52 12.31 -5.04
CA ILE A 248 -8.34 11.47 -4.77
C ILE A 248 -8.32 11.09 -3.30
N GLU A 249 -8.33 9.79 -3.02
CA GLU A 249 -8.09 9.22 -1.69
C GLU A 249 -6.68 8.64 -1.61
N ILE A 250 -6.00 8.84 -0.49
CA ILE A 250 -4.69 8.27 -0.20
C ILE A 250 -4.75 7.52 1.13
N LYS A 251 -4.22 6.30 1.13
CA LYS A 251 -3.92 5.57 2.35
C LYS A 251 -2.44 5.21 2.35
N ALA A 252 -1.70 5.71 3.33
CA ALA A 252 -0.28 5.46 3.49
C ALA A 252 -0.04 4.56 4.69
N SER A 253 0.95 3.67 4.60
CA SER A 253 1.46 2.86 5.70
C SER A 253 2.88 3.28 6.06
N TRP A 254 3.13 3.39 7.36
CA TRP A 254 4.35 3.91 7.93
C TRP A 254 4.96 2.94 8.92
N ARG A 255 6.26 2.77 8.84
CA ARG A 255 7.04 1.98 9.77
C ARG A 255 7.85 2.91 10.69
N VAL A 256 7.85 2.62 12.00
CA VAL A 256 8.70 3.34 12.96
C VAL A 256 10.13 2.87 12.79
N LEU A 257 11.02 3.77 12.38
CA LEU A 257 12.41 3.43 12.12
C LEU A 257 13.22 3.36 13.42
N ASP A 258 14.12 2.38 13.48
CA ASP A 258 15.15 2.26 14.52
C ASP A 258 16.49 2.72 13.95
N PRO A 259 17.06 3.85 14.44
CA PRO A 259 18.29 4.41 13.89
C PRO A 259 19.52 3.49 14.03
N SER A 260 19.43 2.45 14.87
CA SER A 260 20.51 1.48 15.05
C SER A 260 20.42 0.29 14.09
N LYS A 261 19.28 0.09 13.42
CA LYS A 261 18.99 -1.09 12.59
C LYS A 261 18.59 -0.74 11.17
N ASP A 262 17.94 0.41 10.99
CA ASP A 262 17.38 0.82 9.72
C ASP A 262 18.25 1.87 9.04
N ASP A 263 18.40 1.77 7.73
CA ASP A 263 18.95 2.83 6.89
C ASP A 263 17.83 3.78 6.45
N PRO A 264 17.73 4.98 7.06
CA PRO A 264 16.65 5.90 6.73
C PRO A 264 16.76 6.49 5.31
N SER A 265 17.92 6.39 4.66
CA SER A 265 18.10 6.87 3.29
C SER A 265 17.35 6.03 2.25
N LYS A 266 16.95 4.83 2.61
CA LYS A 266 16.14 3.96 1.76
C LYS A 266 14.66 4.32 1.75
N PHE A 267 14.16 5.07 2.73
CA PHE A 267 12.74 5.37 2.89
C PHE A 267 12.46 6.87 2.68
N PHE A 268 11.31 7.18 2.11
CA PHE A 268 10.75 8.50 2.30
C PHE A 268 10.37 8.64 3.78
N THR A 269 11.01 9.56 4.49
CA THR A 269 10.88 9.68 5.94
C THR A 269 10.21 10.98 6.35
N GLN A 270 9.50 10.94 7.48
CA GLN A 270 9.05 12.11 8.21
C GLN A 270 9.21 11.92 9.73
N ASN A 271 9.34 13.02 10.45
CA ASN A 271 9.21 13.02 11.90
C ASN A 271 7.76 13.28 12.27
N ILE A 272 7.24 12.53 13.24
CA ILE A 272 5.88 12.64 13.73
C ILE A 272 5.84 12.72 15.25
N LEU A 273 4.73 13.18 15.80
CA LEU A 273 4.36 12.91 17.18
C LEU A 273 3.41 11.71 17.19
N LEU A 274 3.84 10.62 17.78
CA LEU A 274 3.01 9.44 18.00
C LEU A 274 2.35 9.58 19.37
N ALA A 275 1.04 9.81 19.36
CA ALA A 275 0.22 10.02 20.54
C ALA A 275 -0.76 8.83 20.71
N VAL A 276 -0.58 8.04 21.76
CA VAL A 276 -1.38 6.82 22.01
C VAL A 276 -2.19 6.98 23.29
N SER A 277 -3.51 6.72 23.20
CA SER A 277 -4.42 6.80 24.35
C SER A 277 -4.17 5.68 25.37
N GLY A 278 -4.39 5.98 26.65
CA GLY A 278 -4.05 5.07 27.74
C GLY A 278 -4.79 3.73 27.73
N ASP A 279 -5.99 3.69 27.18
CA ASP A 279 -6.77 2.45 27.03
C ASP A 279 -6.20 1.47 26.00
N LEU A 280 -5.30 1.94 25.14
CA LEU A 280 -4.55 1.08 24.22
C LEU A 280 -3.16 0.70 24.78
N VAL A 281 -2.69 1.33 25.85
CA VAL A 281 -1.36 1.08 26.41
C VAL A 281 -1.44 0.07 27.55
N ARG A 282 -0.46 -0.84 27.64
CA ARG A 282 -0.43 -1.95 28.62
C ARG A 282 -0.55 -1.49 30.06
N ASP A 283 0.13 -0.39 30.42
CA ASP A 283 0.11 0.15 31.79
C ASP A 283 -1.02 1.18 32.03
N GLY A 284 -1.87 1.37 31.04
CA GLY A 284 -3.01 2.29 31.12
C GLY A 284 -2.63 3.77 31.02
N ARG A 285 -1.37 4.11 30.77
CA ARG A 285 -0.89 5.48 30.72
C ARG A 285 -0.73 5.93 29.27
N PRO A 286 -1.36 7.04 28.85
CA PRO A 286 -1.15 7.59 27.54
C PRO A 286 0.30 8.04 27.37
N PHE A 287 0.79 8.03 26.14
CA PHE A 287 2.09 8.58 25.84
C PHE A 287 2.07 9.41 24.55
N CYS A 288 3.04 10.33 24.47
CA CYS A 288 3.33 11.11 23.26
C CYS A 288 4.84 11.10 23.02
N ARG A 289 5.28 10.69 21.81
CA ARG A 289 6.69 10.56 21.47
C ARG A 289 6.97 11.09 20.09
N SER A 290 8.13 11.74 19.94
CA SER A 290 8.66 12.04 18.61
C SER A 290 9.26 10.78 18.02
N GLU A 291 8.79 10.40 16.84
CA GLU A 291 9.28 9.23 16.10
C GLU A 291 9.62 9.63 14.67
N ARG A 292 10.64 8.97 14.12
CA ARG A 292 10.95 9.01 12.69
C ARG A 292 10.30 7.80 12.04
N VAL A 293 9.48 8.06 11.03
CA VAL A 293 8.79 6.99 10.29
C VAL A 293 9.23 6.98 8.82
N GLY A 294 9.22 5.78 8.23
CA GLY A 294 9.46 5.54 6.82
C GLY A 294 8.20 5.05 6.12
N LEU A 295 7.89 5.61 4.96
CA LEU A 295 6.80 5.15 4.12
C LEU A 295 7.10 3.75 3.61
N VAL A 296 6.18 2.82 3.77
CA VAL A 296 6.34 1.42 3.33
C VAL A 296 5.25 0.95 2.38
N GLY A 297 4.12 1.63 2.31
CA GLY A 297 3.07 1.34 1.34
C GLY A 297 2.17 2.54 1.11
N MET A 298 1.53 2.58 -0.06
CA MET A 298 0.65 3.69 -0.43
C MET A 298 -0.39 3.23 -1.43
N HIS A 299 -1.68 3.40 -1.08
CA HIS A 299 -2.76 3.39 -2.04
C HIS A 299 -3.04 4.80 -2.53
N ILE A 300 -3.29 4.93 -3.82
CA ILE A 300 -3.77 6.15 -4.47
C ILE A 300 -5.03 5.76 -5.24
N LEU A 301 -6.15 6.32 -4.85
CA LEU A 301 -7.43 6.13 -5.51
C LEU A 301 -7.80 7.44 -6.19
N GLN A 302 -8.13 7.40 -7.47
CA GLN A 302 -8.57 8.57 -8.20
C GLN A 302 -9.89 8.30 -8.93
N ARG A 303 -10.86 9.18 -8.75
CA ARG A 303 -12.10 9.17 -9.51
C ARG A 303 -11.85 9.74 -10.90
N ASN A 304 -11.89 8.89 -11.90
CA ASN A 304 -11.39 9.19 -13.24
C ASN A 304 -12.45 8.87 -14.29
N PRO A 305 -12.71 9.76 -15.26
CA PRO A 305 -13.43 9.39 -16.46
C PRO A 305 -12.49 8.54 -17.30
N LEU A 306 -12.94 7.35 -17.71
CA LEU A 306 -12.16 6.49 -18.58
C LEU A 306 -12.02 7.10 -19.99
N ASP A 307 -12.99 7.88 -20.43
CA ASP A 307 -12.94 8.63 -21.67
C ASP A 307 -13.81 9.88 -21.55
N LYS A 308 -13.22 11.07 -21.71
CA LYS A 308 -13.94 12.33 -21.71
C LYS A 308 -14.86 12.51 -22.93
N THR A 309 -14.54 11.83 -24.02
CA THR A 309 -15.25 11.96 -25.31
C THR A 309 -16.37 10.97 -25.46
N ASN A 310 -16.36 9.88 -24.67
CA ASN A 310 -17.39 8.86 -24.70
C ASN A 310 -18.19 8.83 -23.38
N PRO A 311 -19.34 9.50 -23.30
CA PRO A 311 -20.15 9.55 -22.09
C PRO A 311 -20.75 8.19 -21.69
N ALA A 312 -20.68 7.17 -22.55
CA ALA A 312 -21.06 5.81 -22.19
C ALA A 312 -20.03 5.13 -21.28
N LEU A 313 -18.79 5.62 -21.26
CA LEU A 313 -17.76 5.18 -20.33
C LEU A 313 -17.83 6.03 -19.06
N ARG A 314 -18.48 5.49 -18.07
CA ARG A 314 -18.68 6.20 -16.79
C ARG A 314 -17.37 6.39 -16.03
N PRO A 315 -17.28 7.47 -15.26
CA PRO A 315 -16.16 7.65 -14.34
C PRO A 315 -16.03 6.46 -13.40
N GLN A 316 -14.80 6.00 -13.21
CA GLN A 316 -14.50 4.90 -12.31
C GLN A 316 -13.36 5.27 -11.37
N TRP A 317 -13.28 4.56 -10.26
CA TRP A 317 -12.12 4.64 -9.40
C TRP A 317 -10.98 3.80 -9.99
N ILE A 318 -9.79 4.41 -10.03
CA ILE A 318 -8.54 3.74 -10.36
C ILE A 318 -7.76 3.57 -9.07
N TRP A 319 -7.41 2.33 -8.74
CA TRP A 319 -6.61 1.98 -7.56
C TRP A 319 -5.19 1.70 -7.97
N ALA A 320 -4.26 2.57 -7.55
CA ALA A 320 -2.83 2.31 -7.63
C ALA A 320 -2.32 1.86 -6.25
N THR A 321 -1.51 0.82 -6.20
CA THR A 321 -0.89 0.39 -4.96
C THR A 321 0.62 0.29 -5.08
N PHE A 322 1.33 1.03 -4.23
CA PHE A 322 2.78 1.10 -4.17
C PHE A 322 3.31 0.51 -2.87
N GLU A 323 4.49 -0.07 -2.96
CA GLU A 323 5.21 -0.64 -1.82
C GLU A 323 6.70 -0.32 -1.88
N HIS A 324 7.33 -0.29 -0.69
CA HIS A 324 8.78 -0.32 -0.61
C HIS A 324 9.27 -1.71 -1.04
N VAL A 325 10.34 -1.77 -1.84
CA VAL A 325 10.85 -3.03 -2.41
C VAL A 325 11.30 -4.04 -1.36
N ASP A 326 11.75 -3.56 -0.21
CA ASP A 326 12.24 -4.39 0.90
C ASP A 326 11.13 -4.70 1.93
N ASN A 327 9.85 -4.66 1.56
CA ASN A 327 8.79 -4.98 2.52
C ASN A 327 8.74 -6.47 2.87
N ALA A 328 8.62 -7.32 1.86
CA ALA A 328 8.43 -8.76 2.03
C ALA A 328 8.93 -9.52 0.81
N PRO A 329 9.44 -10.75 0.98
CA PRO A 329 9.82 -11.61 -0.15
C PRO A 329 8.58 -12.13 -0.88
N LEU A 330 8.80 -12.62 -2.10
CA LEU A 330 7.83 -13.43 -2.82
C LEU A 330 7.79 -14.84 -2.22
N ALA A 331 6.61 -15.44 -2.16
CA ALA A 331 6.46 -16.85 -1.78
C ALA A 331 7.24 -17.77 -2.74
N ASN A 332 7.70 -18.94 -2.26
CA ASN A 332 8.43 -19.91 -3.10
C ASN A 332 7.57 -20.41 -4.27
N ALA A 333 6.27 -20.54 -4.05
CA ALA A 333 5.31 -20.92 -5.07
C ALA A 333 4.23 -19.83 -5.18
N PRO A 334 4.59 -18.64 -5.69
CA PRO A 334 3.66 -17.54 -5.80
C PRO A 334 2.61 -17.83 -6.86
N CYS A 335 1.43 -17.31 -6.65
CA CYS A 335 0.40 -17.36 -7.66
C CYS A 335 0.67 -16.39 -8.80
N ASN A 336 0.46 -16.85 -10.01
CA ASN A 336 0.48 -16.03 -11.20
C ASN A 336 -0.96 -15.87 -11.71
N VAL A 337 -1.36 -14.63 -11.92
CA VAL A 337 -2.70 -14.34 -12.46
C VAL A 337 -2.89 -15.01 -13.83
N ALA A 338 -1.84 -15.06 -14.65
CA ALA A 338 -1.88 -15.72 -15.96
C ALA A 338 -2.12 -17.24 -15.88
N ASP A 339 -1.76 -17.86 -14.77
CA ASP A 339 -1.95 -19.32 -14.57
C ASP A 339 -3.35 -19.66 -14.02
N GLY A 340 -4.26 -18.68 -13.94
CA GLY A 340 -5.59 -18.86 -13.37
C GLY A 340 -5.60 -19.14 -11.87
N CYS A 341 -4.49 -18.92 -11.20
CA CYS A 341 -4.34 -19.06 -9.76
C CYS A 341 -5.31 -18.12 -9.05
N GLY A 342 -6.13 -18.64 -8.17
CA GLY A 342 -7.17 -17.86 -7.49
C GLY A 342 -8.55 -17.95 -8.12
N THR A 343 -8.67 -18.50 -9.31
CA THR A 343 -9.98 -18.72 -9.94
C THR A 343 -10.49 -20.14 -9.74
N ASP A 344 -9.65 -21.07 -9.25
CA ASP A 344 -9.99 -22.47 -9.30
C ASP A 344 -9.44 -23.34 -8.16
N LYS A 345 -10.04 -24.46 -8.07
CA LYS A 345 -10.01 -25.66 -7.25
C LYS A 345 -8.61 -26.24 -6.96
N ALA A 346 -7.57 -25.80 -7.65
CA ALA A 346 -6.28 -26.48 -7.67
C ALA A 346 -5.28 -25.95 -6.62
N THR A 347 -5.50 -24.80 -6.04
CA THR A 347 -4.56 -24.19 -5.10
C THR A 347 -5.11 -24.18 -3.68
N ASN A 348 -4.65 -25.11 -2.87
CA ASN A 348 -5.05 -25.27 -1.47
C ASN A 348 -4.85 -24.03 -0.60
N TRP A 349 -4.07 -23.05 -1.05
CA TRP A 349 -3.83 -21.84 -0.27
C TRP A 349 -4.93 -20.79 -0.40
N ILE A 350 -5.86 -20.90 -1.36
CA ILE A 350 -7.00 -19.98 -1.50
C ILE A 350 -7.85 -19.92 -0.22
N ASN A 351 -7.94 -21.04 0.48
CA ASN A 351 -8.69 -21.16 1.75
C ASN A 351 -7.77 -21.13 2.98
N GLN A 352 -6.47 -20.82 2.79
CA GLN A 352 -5.50 -20.78 3.88
C GLN A 352 -4.99 -19.36 4.08
N PRO A 353 -4.70 -18.94 5.30
CA PRO A 353 -4.14 -17.62 5.58
C PRO A 353 -2.71 -17.45 5.06
N SER A 354 -2.09 -18.51 4.55
CA SER A 354 -0.70 -18.53 4.10
C SER A 354 -0.58 -19.10 2.69
N CYS A 355 0.15 -18.39 1.83
CA CYS A 355 0.51 -18.88 0.49
C CYS A 355 1.81 -19.70 0.46
N GLY A 356 2.25 -20.20 1.60
CA GLY A 356 3.47 -20.98 1.74
C GLY A 356 4.69 -20.16 2.17
N PRO A 357 5.83 -20.83 2.35
CA PRO A 357 7.07 -20.20 2.80
C PRO A 357 7.69 -19.33 1.72
N ALA A 358 8.63 -18.49 2.14
CA ALA A 358 9.56 -17.80 1.27
C ALA A 358 11.00 -18.18 1.65
N SER A 359 11.86 -18.29 0.65
CA SER A 359 13.28 -18.57 0.81
C SER A 359 14.10 -17.49 0.10
N PRO A 360 14.19 -16.29 0.68
CA PRO A 360 14.94 -15.21 0.07
C PRO A 360 16.43 -15.52 0.04
N ALA A 361 17.18 -14.81 -0.80
CA ALA A 361 18.63 -14.93 -0.87
C ALA A 361 19.28 -14.65 0.50
N PRO A 362 20.39 -15.34 0.84
CA PRO A 362 21.12 -15.07 2.07
C PRO A 362 21.52 -13.60 2.18
N GLY A 363 21.29 -13.00 3.35
CA GLY A 363 21.59 -11.59 3.61
C GLY A 363 20.53 -10.60 3.11
N ALA A 364 19.44 -11.06 2.54
CA ALA A 364 18.31 -10.19 2.22
C ALA A 364 17.65 -9.65 3.50
N HIS A 365 17.32 -8.37 3.50
CA HIS A 365 16.67 -7.69 4.61
C HIS A 365 15.28 -7.23 4.21
N PHE A 366 14.30 -7.49 5.08
CA PHE A 366 12.92 -7.09 4.86
C PHE A 366 12.36 -6.37 6.06
N SER A 367 11.43 -5.46 5.81
CA SER A 367 10.73 -4.72 6.85
C SER A 367 9.72 -5.58 7.63
N PHE A 368 9.14 -6.59 6.96
CA PHE A 368 8.02 -7.39 7.50
C PHE A 368 8.24 -8.91 7.37
N PHE A 369 9.46 -9.33 7.15
CA PHE A 369 9.81 -10.75 7.10
C PHE A 369 11.16 -10.99 7.77
N ASN A 370 11.21 -11.97 8.66
CA ASN A 370 12.43 -12.38 9.33
C ASN A 370 12.96 -13.70 8.74
N PRO A 371 14.00 -13.68 7.90
CA PRO A 371 14.52 -14.88 7.26
C PRO A 371 15.23 -15.84 8.24
N THR A 372 15.57 -15.39 9.45
CA THR A 372 16.24 -16.22 10.45
C THR A 372 15.26 -17.06 11.27
N THR A 373 13.96 -16.80 11.15
CA THR A 373 12.93 -17.53 11.88
C THR A 373 12.39 -18.65 11.00
N SER A 374 12.52 -19.89 11.43
CA SER A 374 11.97 -21.06 10.74
C SER A 374 10.74 -21.61 11.45
N GLY A 375 9.89 -22.33 10.71
CA GLY A 375 8.74 -23.05 11.27
C GLY A 375 7.53 -22.19 11.61
N LEU A 376 7.55 -20.89 11.33
CA LEU A 376 6.38 -20.02 11.47
C LEU A 376 5.59 -19.99 10.17
N GLY A 377 4.26 -20.00 10.29
CA GLY A 377 3.38 -19.76 9.16
C GLY A 377 3.50 -18.32 8.64
N THR A 378 3.41 -18.16 7.32
CA THR A 378 3.47 -16.86 6.66
C THR A 378 2.09 -16.21 6.61
N ASN A 379 2.03 -14.89 6.61
CA ASN A 379 0.79 -14.10 6.56
C ASN A 379 -0.23 -14.44 7.66
N ILE A 380 0.25 -14.93 8.80
CA ILE A 380 -0.59 -15.19 9.96
C ILE A 380 -0.61 -13.93 10.83
N SER A 381 -1.80 -13.42 11.06
CA SER A 381 -1.99 -12.24 11.90
C SER A 381 -1.59 -12.49 13.35
N PRO A 382 -1.06 -11.49 14.05
CA PRO A 382 -0.85 -11.58 15.48
C PRO A 382 -2.13 -12.00 16.21
N GLN A 383 -2.00 -12.86 17.20
CA GLN A 383 -3.10 -13.26 18.06
C GLN A 383 -3.24 -12.26 19.21
N SER A 384 -4.47 -12.04 19.63
CA SER A 384 -4.74 -11.23 20.83
C SER A 384 -4.11 -11.92 22.05
N PRO A 385 -3.34 -11.19 22.88
CA PRO A 385 -2.66 -11.80 24.03
C PRO A 385 -3.60 -12.19 25.17
N GLY A 386 -4.86 -12.26 25.02
CA GLY A 386 -5.80 -12.64 26.07
C GLY A 386 -5.64 -11.87 27.41
N GLY A 387 -6.67 -11.67 28.17
CA GLY A 387 -6.59 -11.07 29.51
C GLY A 387 -6.31 -9.56 29.57
N THR A 388 -6.17 -8.89 28.44
CA THR A 388 -6.01 -7.42 28.37
C THR A 388 -7.31 -6.75 27.92
N LYS A 389 -7.52 -5.50 28.33
CA LYS A 389 -8.69 -4.70 27.91
C LYS A 389 -8.69 -4.42 26.40
N THR A 390 -7.52 -4.43 25.78
CA THR A 390 -7.35 -4.21 24.36
C THR A 390 -6.74 -5.43 23.69
N ALA A 391 -7.20 -5.75 22.50
CA ALA A 391 -6.76 -6.93 21.77
C ALA A 391 -5.26 -6.86 21.38
N PHE A 392 -4.77 -5.67 21.05
CA PHE A 392 -3.40 -5.45 20.59
C PHE A 392 -2.81 -4.23 21.32
N PRO A 393 -2.36 -4.42 22.59
CA PRO A 393 -1.90 -3.32 23.43
C PRO A 393 -0.53 -2.82 22.98
N TRP A 394 -0.33 -1.52 23.20
CA TRP A 394 0.94 -0.85 22.99
C TRP A 394 1.83 -0.93 24.22
N ASN A 395 3.13 -1.14 24.01
CA ASN A 395 4.09 -0.85 25.06
C ASN A 395 4.30 0.67 25.16
N PRO A 396 4.60 1.22 26.35
CA PRO A 396 4.86 2.65 26.48
C PRO A 396 6.20 3.10 25.87
N ARG A 397 7.04 2.16 25.45
CA ARG A 397 8.35 2.37 24.79
C ARG A 397 8.56 1.34 23.69
N LYS A 398 9.42 1.66 22.72
CA LYS A 398 9.86 0.70 21.69
C LYS A 398 10.54 -0.52 22.32
N PRO A 399 10.32 -1.70 21.78
CA PRO A 399 9.41 -2.06 20.68
C PRO A 399 7.93 -2.01 21.11
N TYR A 400 7.11 -1.30 20.35
CA TYR A 400 5.73 -0.98 20.73
C TYR A 400 4.79 -2.18 20.76
N ALA A 401 5.09 -3.22 19.98
CA ALA A 401 4.26 -4.43 19.86
C ALA A 401 4.77 -5.59 20.74
N GLN A 402 6.04 -5.59 21.13
CA GLN A 402 6.64 -6.69 21.89
C GLN A 402 6.36 -6.59 23.41
N GLY A 403 6.21 -7.74 24.03
CA GLY A 403 6.08 -7.90 25.48
C GLY A 403 4.75 -8.54 25.90
N GLY A 404 4.76 -9.77 26.38
CA GLY A 404 3.62 -10.48 26.96
C GLY A 404 2.78 -11.32 25.99
N THR A 405 3.25 -11.53 24.76
CA THR A 405 2.71 -12.55 23.86
C THR A 405 3.68 -13.73 23.83
N THR A 406 3.17 -14.92 23.68
CA THR A 406 4.00 -16.08 23.38
C THR A 406 4.81 -15.76 22.11
N SER A 407 6.10 -15.96 22.15
CA SER A 407 7.11 -15.52 21.18
C SER A 407 6.80 -15.84 19.70
N ALA A 408 5.99 -16.85 19.45
CA ALA A 408 5.66 -17.31 18.11
C ALA A 408 4.75 -16.35 17.30
N THR A 409 3.94 -15.51 17.97
CA THR A 409 2.94 -14.65 17.31
C THR A 409 3.39 -13.22 17.08
N ALA A 410 4.58 -12.86 17.56
CA ALA A 410 5.13 -11.50 17.49
C ALA A 410 6.22 -11.34 16.43
N GLN A 411 6.42 -12.32 15.54
CA GLN A 411 7.43 -12.26 14.49
C GLN A 411 6.82 -11.85 13.15
N PRO A 412 7.47 -10.95 12.41
CA PRO A 412 7.01 -10.58 11.09
C PRO A 412 7.32 -11.70 10.09
N GLN A 413 6.28 -12.23 9.46
CA GLN A 413 6.38 -13.29 8.44
C GLN A 413 5.46 -13.00 7.25
N ALA A 414 5.45 -11.73 6.82
CA ALA A 414 4.70 -11.34 5.62
C ALA A 414 5.43 -11.83 4.36
N VAL A 415 4.70 -12.45 3.45
CA VAL A 415 5.19 -12.83 2.11
C VAL A 415 4.19 -12.40 1.06
N ARG A 416 4.68 -12.05 -0.11
CA ARG A 416 3.85 -11.74 -1.27
C ARG A 416 3.36 -13.04 -1.91
N CYS A 417 2.06 -13.22 -1.96
CA CYS A 417 1.44 -14.42 -2.54
C CYS A 417 1.31 -14.33 -4.07
N TRP A 418 1.16 -13.14 -4.61
CA TRP A 418 0.92 -12.90 -6.03
C TRP A 418 2.16 -12.31 -6.70
N ARG A 419 2.48 -12.79 -7.91
CA ARG A 419 3.46 -12.12 -8.76
C ARG A 419 2.91 -10.77 -9.24
N ILE A 420 3.80 -9.81 -9.34
CA ILE A 420 3.51 -8.58 -10.08
C ILE A 420 3.35 -8.96 -11.56
N TYR A 421 2.41 -8.31 -12.24
CA TYR A 421 2.16 -8.59 -13.65
C TYR A 421 3.41 -8.25 -14.49
N PRO A 422 3.77 -9.06 -15.50
CA PRO A 422 5.04 -8.90 -16.21
C PRO A 422 5.26 -7.52 -16.83
N THR A 423 4.22 -6.91 -17.44
CA THR A 423 4.35 -5.55 -18.00
C THR A 423 4.50 -4.49 -16.91
N THR A 424 3.87 -4.68 -15.75
CA THR A 424 4.08 -3.84 -14.57
C THR A 424 5.52 -3.92 -14.06
N GLU A 425 6.14 -5.11 -14.04
CA GLU A 425 7.55 -5.27 -13.65
C GLU A 425 8.48 -4.52 -14.61
N VAL A 426 8.22 -4.59 -15.93
CA VAL A 426 8.98 -3.84 -16.95
C VAL A 426 8.87 -2.34 -16.71
N LEU A 427 7.67 -1.83 -16.49
CA LEU A 427 7.46 -0.42 -16.18
C LEU A 427 8.12 -0.02 -14.86
N ASN A 428 8.02 -0.85 -13.82
CA ASN A 428 8.71 -0.63 -12.55
C ASN A 428 10.22 -0.44 -12.74
N ALA A 429 10.85 -1.28 -13.56
CA ALA A 429 12.28 -1.16 -13.84
C ALA A 429 12.62 0.18 -14.50
N GLN A 430 11.84 0.62 -15.50
CA GLN A 430 12.07 1.88 -16.21
C GLN A 430 11.84 3.11 -15.31
N TRP A 431 10.74 3.14 -14.54
CA TRP A 431 10.42 4.24 -13.63
C TRP A 431 11.46 4.35 -12.50
N ARG A 432 11.83 3.23 -11.89
CA ARG A 432 12.85 3.19 -10.84
C ARG A 432 14.23 3.59 -11.34
N MET A 433 14.59 3.24 -12.57
CA MET A 433 15.82 3.69 -13.22
C MET A 433 15.82 5.22 -13.39
N ALA A 434 14.72 5.80 -13.88
CA ALA A 434 14.60 7.25 -14.02
C ALA A 434 14.69 7.98 -12.67
N LEU A 435 14.02 7.45 -11.62
CA LEU A 435 14.10 7.97 -10.27
C LEU A 435 15.51 7.82 -9.67
N GLY A 436 16.18 6.71 -9.96
CA GLY A 436 17.55 6.42 -9.53
C GLY A 436 18.58 7.34 -10.15
N SER A 437 18.42 7.73 -11.41
CA SER A 437 19.30 8.70 -12.07
C SER A 437 19.32 10.06 -11.37
N LEU A 438 18.22 10.39 -10.67
CA LEU A 438 18.08 11.58 -9.85
C LEU A 438 18.52 11.37 -8.39
N LYS A 439 18.90 10.15 -8.02
CA LYS A 439 19.14 9.75 -6.61
C LYS A 439 17.92 10.00 -5.72
N SER A 440 16.71 9.93 -6.28
CA SER A 440 15.48 10.08 -5.51
C SER A 440 15.22 8.83 -4.66
N VAL A 441 14.83 9.02 -3.41
CA VAL A 441 14.44 7.92 -2.50
C VAL A 441 13.30 7.09 -3.07
N PHE A 442 12.48 7.66 -3.92
CA PHE A 442 11.34 6.98 -4.55
C PHE A 442 11.73 5.88 -5.54
N GLN A 443 13.01 5.76 -5.92
CA GLN A 443 13.54 4.59 -6.63
C GLN A 443 13.38 3.28 -5.83
N ASN A 444 13.20 3.36 -4.52
CA ASN A 444 13.03 2.21 -3.63
C ASN A 444 11.58 1.75 -3.51
N TYR A 445 10.67 2.33 -4.29
CA TYR A 445 9.27 1.92 -4.34
C TYR A 445 8.96 1.24 -5.67
N MET A 446 7.95 0.38 -5.65
CA MET A 446 7.44 -0.29 -6.83
C MET A 446 5.92 -0.25 -6.85
N LEU A 447 5.36 -0.16 -8.03
CA LEU A 447 3.94 -0.38 -8.25
C LEU A 447 3.69 -1.89 -8.15
N VAL A 448 2.80 -2.30 -7.27
CA VAL A 448 2.34 -3.70 -7.20
C VAL A 448 1.36 -3.97 -8.33
N GLY A 449 0.55 -2.98 -8.66
CA GLY A 449 -0.36 -2.98 -9.77
C GLY A 449 -1.37 -1.84 -9.69
N THR A 450 -2.10 -1.70 -10.79
CA THR A 450 -3.24 -0.80 -10.89
C THR A 450 -4.49 -1.63 -11.10
N GLN A 451 -5.56 -1.36 -10.35
CA GLN A 451 -6.83 -2.03 -10.50
C GLN A 451 -7.93 -1.02 -10.83
N TRP A 452 -8.86 -1.42 -11.68
CA TRP A 452 -10.06 -0.65 -12.00
C TRP A 452 -11.25 -1.61 -12.16
N GLY A 453 -12.47 -1.10 -12.05
CA GLY A 453 -13.67 -1.86 -12.39
C GLY A 453 -13.88 -1.86 -13.91
N GLY A 454 -14.26 -2.98 -14.50
CA GLY A 454 -14.76 -3.00 -15.89
C GLY A 454 -15.99 -2.08 -16.04
N ASN A 455 -16.60 -2.02 -17.22
CA ASN A 455 -17.72 -1.12 -17.58
C ASN A 455 -19.00 -1.29 -16.74
N VAL A 456 -18.91 -1.73 -15.49
CA VAL A 456 -20.05 -1.99 -14.63
C VAL A 456 -20.33 -0.79 -13.76
N GLU A 457 -21.58 -0.41 -13.71
CA GLU A 457 -22.11 0.45 -12.64
C GLU A 457 -21.62 -0.04 -11.29
N PRO A 458 -21.32 0.87 -10.36
CA PRO A 458 -21.12 0.47 -8.98
C PRO A 458 -22.31 -0.40 -8.59
N PRO A 459 -22.10 -1.63 -8.10
CA PRO A 459 -23.23 -2.45 -7.70
C PRO A 459 -23.98 -1.71 -6.60
N THR A 460 -25.27 -1.78 -6.67
CA THR A 460 -26.12 -1.28 -5.60
C THR A 460 -26.06 -2.28 -4.47
N PRO A 461 -25.49 -1.98 -3.29
CA PRO A 461 -25.57 -2.89 -2.16
C PRO A 461 -27.04 -3.27 -1.90
N PRO A 462 -27.36 -4.51 -1.49
CA PRO A 462 -26.47 -5.54 -0.96
C PRO A 462 -26.06 -6.62 -1.96
N ASN A 463 -26.31 -6.46 -3.26
CA ASN A 463 -25.92 -7.45 -4.25
C ASN A 463 -24.50 -7.18 -4.75
N PRO A 464 -23.47 -7.88 -4.23
CA PRO A 464 -22.17 -7.84 -4.85
C PRO A 464 -22.27 -8.47 -6.23
N VAL A 465 -22.25 -7.63 -7.26
CA VAL A 465 -21.97 -8.15 -8.59
C VAL A 465 -20.56 -8.71 -8.54
N PRO A 466 -20.28 -9.88 -9.14
CA PRO A 466 -18.93 -10.36 -9.32
C PRO A 466 -18.10 -9.22 -9.85
N SER A 467 -17.01 -8.88 -9.19
CA SER A 467 -16.23 -7.73 -9.58
C SER A 467 -15.71 -7.97 -10.98
N ASN A 468 -16.00 -7.07 -11.88
CA ASN A 468 -15.27 -6.95 -13.14
C ASN A 468 -13.94 -6.20 -12.90
N ALA A 469 -13.34 -6.41 -11.73
CA ALA A 469 -12.06 -5.84 -11.39
C ALA A 469 -10.98 -6.35 -12.35
N VAL A 470 -10.15 -5.45 -12.81
CA VAL A 470 -9.02 -5.73 -13.70
C VAL A 470 -7.76 -5.12 -13.07
N PRO A 471 -6.76 -5.93 -12.69
CA PRO A 471 -6.80 -7.39 -12.52
C PRO A 471 -7.77 -7.83 -11.43
N GLY A 472 -8.17 -9.10 -11.43
CA GLY A 472 -9.12 -9.61 -10.45
C GLY A 472 -8.61 -9.58 -9.00
N MET A 473 -7.31 -9.69 -8.81
CA MET A 473 -6.65 -9.69 -7.49
C MET A 473 -5.58 -8.61 -7.43
N LEU A 474 -5.54 -7.86 -6.35
CA LEU A 474 -4.51 -6.88 -6.05
C LEU A 474 -4.46 -6.63 -4.54
N SER A 475 -3.31 -6.83 -3.92
CA SER A 475 -3.10 -6.66 -2.48
C SER A 475 -1.75 -6.03 -2.18
N ASN A 476 -1.71 -5.20 -1.15
CA ASN A 476 -0.50 -4.57 -0.64
C ASN A 476 0.02 -5.29 0.61
N MET A 477 1.33 -5.57 0.67
CA MET A 477 1.94 -6.30 1.78
C MET A 477 1.81 -5.60 3.13
N THR A 478 1.60 -4.30 3.15
CA THR A 478 1.50 -3.54 4.39
C THR A 478 0.07 -3.13 4.75
N LEU A 479 -0.84 -3.22 3.80
CA LEU A 479 -2.24 -2.77 3.96
C LEU A 479 -3.23 -3.93 3.98
N GLU A 480 -2.95 -5.02 3.24
CA GLU A 480 -3.80 -6.21 3.09
C GLU A 480 -3.03 -7.52 3.33
N THR A 481 -2.04 -7.54 4.23
CA THR A 481 -1.14 -8.69 4.47
C THR A 481 -1.90 -10.01 4.65
N TYR A 482 -3.02 -9.98 5.38
CA TYR A 482 -3.74 -11.17 5.81
C TYR A 482 -4.91 -11.58 4.93
N ILE A 483 -5.13 -10.87 3.82
CA ILE A 483 -6.28 -11.10 2.93
C ILE A 483 -5.89 -11.20 1.45
N GLN A 484 -4.63 -11.54 1.18
CA GLN A 484 -4.11 -11.63 -0.19
C GLN A 484 -4.71 -12.75 -1.02
N ASN A 485 -5.20 -13.78 -0.39
CA ASN A 485 -5.55 -15.07 -0.99
C ASN A 485 -7.05 -15.37 -0.99
N TYR A 486 -7.90 -14.38 -0.83
CA TYR A 486 -9.31 -14.64 -0.60
C TYR A 486 -10.15 -14.59 -1.87
N LEU A 487 -10.65 -15.77 -2.26
CA LEU A 487 -11.82 -15.92 -3.11
C LEU A 487 -12.82 -16.80 -2.36
N SER A 488 -13.97 -16.28 -2.00
CA SER A 488 -15.04 -17.05 -1.37
C SER A 488 -16.06 -17.46 -2.42
N ASN A 489 -16.19 -18.77 -2.64
CA ASN A 489 -17.25 -19.37 -3.45
C ASN A 489 -17.47 -18.74 -4.84
N GLY A 490 -16.40 -18.35 -5.53
CA GLY A 490 -16.49 -17.75 -6.86
C GLY A 490 -16.86 -16.26 -6.87
N ALA A 491 -17.08 -15.64 -5.72
CA ALA A 491 -17.18 -14.19 -5.59
C ALA A 491 -15.81 -13.61 -5.29
N ALA A 492 -15.45 -12.51 -5.93
CA ALA A 492 -14.23 -11.80 -5.64
C ALA A 492 -14.24 -11.32 -4.17
N GLY A 493 -13.24 -11.76 -3.42
CA GLY A 493 -13.12 -11.49 -2.00
C GLY A 493 -12.20 -10.32 -1.69
N PRO A 494 -11.82 -10.14 -0.41
CA PRO A 494 -11.04 -9.00 0.07
C PRO A 494 -9.64 -8.83 -0.53
N GLY A 495 -9.11 -9.80 -1.28
CA GLY A 495 -7.87 -9.66 -2.05
C GLY A 495 -8.00 -8.80 -3.31
N SER A 496 -9.11 -8.08 -3.49
CA SER A 496 -9.36 -7.16 -4.59
C SER A 496 -9.87 -5.83 -4.04
N CYS A 497 -9.22 -4.73 -4.40
CA CYS A 497 -9.62 -3.38 -3.98
C CYS A 497 -11.07 -3.09 -4.39
N VAL A 498 -11.37 -3.23 -5.67
CA VAL A 498 -12.71 -2.98 -6.24
C VAL A 498 -13.77 -3.85 -5.57
N SER A 499 -13.51 -5.14 -5.40
CA SER A 499 -14.48 -6.06 -4.80
C SER A 499 -14.78 -5.73 -3.35
N CYS A 500 -13.74 -5.43 -2.57
CA CYS A 500 -13.90 -5.04 -1.18
C CYS A 500 -14.63 -3.69 -1.06
N HIS A 501 -14.19 -2.68 -1.83
CA HIS A 501 -14.74 -1.32 -1.78
C HIS A 501 -16.16 -1.22 -2.34
N ASN A 502 -16.57 -2.20 -3.13
CA ASN A 502 -17.94 -2.33 -3.61
C ASN A 502 -19.00 -2.41 -2.50
N PHE A 503 -18.62 -2.88 -1.32
CA PHE A 503 -19.51 -2.95 -0.15
C PHE A 503 -19.59 -1.65 0.65
N ALA A 504 -18.98 -0.56 0.18
CA ALA A 504 -19.03 0.72 0.88
C ALA A 504 -20.44 1.33 0.82
N THR A 505 -21.01 1.59 2.00
CA THR A 505 -22.35 2.17 2.16
C THR A 505 -22.33 3.39 3.06
N LEU A 506 -23.37 4.20 2.92
CA LEU A 506 -23.70 5.27 3.85
C LEU A 506 -24.26 4.69 5.16
N VAL A 507 -24.65 5.56 6.08
CA VAL A 507 -25.09 5.20 7.45
C VAL A 507 -26.33 4.31 7.53
N ASP A 508 -27.09 4.17 6.47
CA ASP A 508 -28.25 3.28 6.40
C ASP A 508 -27.87 1.82 6.10
N GLY A 509 -26.58 1.57 5.78
CA GLY A 509 -26.06 0.26 5.40
C GLY A 509 -26.59 -0.28 4.07
N LYS A 510 -27.21 0.56 3.23
CA LYS A 510 -27.86 0.18 1.97
C LYS A 510 -27.49 1.09 0.82
N THR A 511 -27.50 2.40 1.05
CA THR A 511 -27.20 3.40 0.01
C THR A 511 -25.71 3.37 -0.30
N SER A 512 -25.36 3.29 -1.59
CA SER A 512 -23.97 3.23 -2.05
C SER A 512 -23.18 4.46 -1.61
N ALA A 513 -21.99 4.21 -1.07
CA ALA A 513 -20.98 5.25 -0.83
C ALA A 513 -19.96 5.34 -1.98
N ASN A 514 -20.31 4.84 -3.16
CA ASN A 514 -19.48 4.92 -4.38
C ASN A 514 -18.03 4.46 -4.15
N PHE A 515 -17.88 3.24 -3.62
CA PHE A 515 -16.60 2.60 -3.31
C PHE A 515 -15.77 3.25 -2.18
N SER A 516 -16.14 4.42 -1.64
CA SER A 516 -15.41 5.02 -0.53
C SER A 516 -15.97 4.57 0.82
N PHE A 517 -15.13 3.99 1.67
CA PHE A 517 -15.49 3.69 3.06
C PHE A 517 -15.42 4.90 4.00
N LEU A 518 -15.00 6.06 3.51
CA LEU A 518 -14.87 7.26 4.34
C LEU A 518 -16.21 7.73 4.93
N PRO A 519 -17.32 7.78 4.19
CA PRO A 519 -18.61 8.15 4.79
C PRO A 519 -19.03 7.21 5.92
N GLY A 520 -18.67 5.92 5.87
CA GLY A 520 -18.96 4.96 6.92
C GLY A 520 -18.24 5.22 8.25
N ILE A 521 -17.30 6.16 8.30
CA ILE A 521 -16.56 6.53 9.52
C ILE A 521 -17.46 7.13 10.60
N VAL A 522 -18.56 7.76 10.23
CA VAL A 522 -19.51 8.35 11.19
C VAL A 522 -20.25 7.33 12.04
N GLU A 523 -20.21 6.04 11.67
CA GLU A 523 -20.84 4.96 12.43
C GLU A 523 -19.94 4.41 13.53
N PRO A 524 -20.49 4.01 14.69
CA PRO A 524 -19.74 3.28 15.70
C PRO A 524 -19.12 1.99 15.13
N ALA A 525 -17.92 1.67 15.56
CA ALA A 525 -17.19 0.48 15.09
C ALA A 525 -17.97 -0.83 15.26
N SER A 526 -18.84 -0.93 16.29
CA SER A 526 -19.71 -2.09 16.54
C SER A 526 -20.76 -2.33 15.45
N LEU A 527 -21.25 -1.27 14.80
CA LEU A 527 -22.22 -1.38 13.71
C LEU A 527 -21.54 -1.75 12.39
N ARG A 528 -20.34 -1.22 12.17
CA ARG A 528 -19.53 -1.53 10.98
C ARG A 528 -19.05 -2.98 10.92
N ALA A 529 -18.75 -3.58 12.05
CA ALA A 529 -18.41 -4.99 12.10
C ALA A 529 -19.54 -5.89 11.59
N LYS A 530 -20.80 -5.52 11.82
CA LYS A 530 -21.97 -6.25 11.30
C LYS A 530 -22.15 -6.08 9.78
N ILE A 531 -21.81 -4.92 9.25
CA ILE A 531 -21.91 -4.65 7.80
C ILE A 531 -20.81 -5.41 7.04
N ARG A 532 -19.63 -5.55 7.64
CA ARG A 532 -18.47 -6.25 7.03
C ARG A 532 -18.55 -7.77 7.10
N THR A 533 -19.42 -8.34 7.93
CA THR A 533 -19.61 -9.80 8.05
C THR A 533 -20.87 -10.29 7.37
N ALA A 534 -21.60 -9.46 6.66
CA ALA A 534 -22.67 -9.91 5.77
C ALA A 534 -22.05 -10.77 4.65
N PRO A 535 -22.61 -11.94 4.36
CA PRO A 535 -22.02 -13.01 3.56
C PRO A 535 -21.73 -12.61 2.11
#